data_0fc2a5a3835bfc0316fa89074e09e578
#
_entry.id   0fc2a5a3835bfc0316fa89074e09e578
#
_cell.length_a   1.000
_cell.length_b   1.000
_cell.length_c   1.000
_cell.angle_alpha   90.00
_cell.angle_beta   90.00
_cell.angle_gamma   90.00
#
_symmetry.space_group_name_H-M   'P 1'
#
loop_
_entity.id
_entity.type
_entity.pdbx_description
1 polymer ?
#
loop_
_entity_poly.entity_id
_entity_poly.type
_entity_poly.pdbx_seq_one_letter_code
_entity_poly.pdbx_strand_id
1 'polypeptide(L)' 'KRLGMNMGELPLAAVDRIIRKATGIRVSEEAAKVLADQLEEIGMTVSREASVFAKHANRKTITGADIRLAIKK' A
#
# COMPACT_ATOMS: atom_id res chain seq x y z
N LYS A 1 17.81 1.21 -4.04
CA LYS A 1 17.37 1.28 -3.71
C LYS A 1 16.78 1.46 -3.31
N ARG A 2 16.44 1.59 -3.14
CA ARG A 2 15.81 1.90 -2.71
C ARG A 2 15.42 2.01 -1.92
N LEU A 3 15.31 2.03 -1.67
CA LEU A 3 14.84 2.22 -1.00
C LEU A 3 14.44 2.63 -0.22
N GLY A 4 15.07 2.68 -0.34
CA GLY A 4 14.75 3.37 0.62
C GLY A 4 13.44 3.69 0.80
N MET A 5 12.89 3.04 1.09
CA MET A 5 11.74 3.33 1.27
C MET A 5 11.55 4.16 2.32
N ASN A 6 11.16 5.22 2.14
CA ASN A 6 10.86 6.05 3.21
C ASN A 6 9.41 6.23 3.20
N MET A 7 8.91 6.83 4.20
CA MET A 7 7.52 7.02 4.29
C MET A 7 7.14 8.10 3.42
N GLY A 8 6.90 8.34 2.55
CA GLY A 8 6.55 9.38 1.69
C GLY A 8 6.55 8.92 0.28
N GLU A 9 6.60 7.64 0.09
CA GLU A 9 6.57 7.17 -1.25
C GLU A 9 5.23 7.33 -1.91
N LEU A 10 4.15 7.34 -1.14
CA LEU A 10 2.84 7.51 -1.74
C LEU A 10 2.58 8.98 -2.02
N PRO A 11 2.09 9.32 -3.20
CA PRO A 11 1.81 10.71 -3.52
C PRO A 11 0.70 11.23 -2.63
N LEU A 12 0.98 12.32 -1.93
CA LEU A 12 -0.01 12.87 -1.03
C LEU A 12 -1.24 13.39 -1.77
N ALA A 13 -1.05 13.89 -2.98
CA ALA A 13 -2.18 14.37 -3.76
C ALA A 13 -3.16 13.24 -4.06
N ALA A 14 -2.64 12.05 -4.32
CA ALA A 14 -3.52 10.92 -4.60
C ALA A 14 -4.27 10.50 -3.35
N VAL A 15 -3.60 10.53 -2.19
CA VAL A 15 -4.25 10.18 -0.94
C VAL A 15 -5.33 11.18 -0.60
N ASP A 16 -5.02 12.48 -0.78
CA ASP A 16 -6.00 13.53 -0.58
C ASP A 16 -7.24 13.26 -1.43
N ARG A 17 -7.03 12.92 -2.69
CA ARG A 17 -8.13 12.68 -3.60
C ARG A 17 -9.00 11.51 -3.16
N ILE A 18 -8.35 10.46 -2.65
CA ILE A 18 -9.09 9.30 -2.17
C ILE A 18 -9.98 9.68 -0.98
N ILE A 19 -9.45 10.46 -0.06
CA ILE A 19 -10.23 10.86 1.11
C ILE A 19 -11.41 11.72 0.68
N ARG A 20 -11.17 12.67 -0.22
CA ARG A 20 -12.24 13.53 -0.68
C ARG A 20 -13.30 12.76 -1.44
N LYS A 21 -12.87 11.79 -2.22
CA LYS A 21 -13.81 10.98 -2.99
C LYS A 21 -14.71 10.19 -2.05
N ALA A 22 -14.15 9.70 -0.96
CA ALA A 22 -14.90 8.88 -0.04
C ALA A 22 -15.83 9.70 0.85
N THR A 23 -15.44 10.92 1.20
CA THR A 23 -16.15 11.66 2.23
C THR A 23 -16.71 13.00 1.79
N GLY A 24 -16.15 13.60 0.75
CA GLY A 24 -16.55 14.94 0.33
C GLY A 24 -16.04 16.02 1.25
N ILE A 25 -15.16 15.70 2.19
CA ILE A 25 -14.69 16.65 3.18
C ILE A 25 -13.28 17.07 2.85
N ARG A 26 -12.95 18.32 3.15
CA ARG A 26 -11.61 18.82 2.91
C ARG A 26 -10.61 18.08 3.77
N VAL A 27 -9.38 17.97 3.30
CA VAL A 27 -8.37 17.15 3.94
C VAL A 27 -7.16 18.02 4.25
N SER A 28 -6.70 17.98 5.49
CA SER A 28 -5.47 18.68 5.82
C SER A 28 -4.28 17.93 5.26
N GLU A 29 -3.17 18.62 5.10
CA GLU A 29 -1.97 17.98 4.61
C GLU A 29 -1.50 16.91 5.58
N GLU A 30 -1.62 17.18 6.86
CA GLU A 30 -1.22 16.22 7.86
C GLU A 30 -2.09 14.95 7.80
N ALA A 31 -3.40 15.14 7.57
CA ALA A 31 -4.28 13.97 7.49
C ALA A 31 -3.90 13.09 6.32
N ALA A 32 -3.58 13.70 5.19
CA ALA A 32 -3.17 12.92 4.03
C ALA A 32 -1.87 12.17 4.31
N LYS A 33 -0.95 12.82 5.01
CA LYS A 33 0.33 12.20 5.31
C LYS A 33 0.15 11.02 6.27
N VAL A 34 -0.66 11.19 7.30
CA VAL A 34 -0.88 10.11 8.26
C VAL A 34 -1.51 8.90 7.57
N LEU A 35 -2.49 9.16 6.70
CA LEU A 35 -3.10 8.05 5.99
C LEU A 35 -2.13 7.41 5.01
N ALA A 36 -1.31 8.22 4.35
CA ALA A 36 -0.33 7.66 3.42
C ALA A 36 0.64 6.74 4.13
N ASP A 37 1.08 7.12 5.32
CA ASP A 37 1.99 6.28 6.10
C ASP A 37 1.32 4.96 6.45
N GLN A 38 0.05 5.02 6.83
CA GLN A 38 -0.68 3.82 7.19
C GLN A 38 -0.87 2.91 5.97
N LEU A 39 -1.18 3.50 4.82
CA LEU A 39 -1.36 2.70 3.61
C LEU A 39 -0.05 2.03 3.21
N GLU A 40 1.05 2.73 3.39
CA GLU A 40 2.35 2.15 3.07
C GLU A 40 2.63 0.96 3.96
N GLU A 41 2.30 1.06 5.25
CA GLU A 41 2.47 -0.05 6.16
C GLU A 41 1.63 -1.25 5.73
N ILE A 42 0.39 -1.01 5.39
CA ILE A 42 -0.49 -2.07 4.93
C ILE A 42 0.08 -2.71 3.67
N GLY A 43 0.55 -1.87 2.75
CA GLY A 43 1.12 -2.38 1.51
C GLY A 43 2.32 -3.28 1.75
N MET A 44 3.17 -2.90 2.69
CA MET A 44 4.35 -3.70 2.99
C MET A 44 3.95 -5.03 3.62
N THR A 45 2.98 -5.02 4.51
CA THR A 45 2.53 -6.25 5.15
C THR A 45 1.93 -7.20 4.12
N VAL A 46 1.05 -6.67 3.26
CA VAL A 46 0.42 -7.49 2.23
C VAL A 46 1.48 -8.04 1.29
N SER A 47 2.46 -7.22 0.95
CA SER A 47 3.51 -7.66 0.03
C SER A 47 4.35 -8.79 0.60
N ARG A 48 4.67 -8.70 1.89
CA ARG A 48 5.44 -9.77 2.51
C ARG A 48 4.66 -11.09 2.48
N GLU A 49 3.37 -11.03 2.74
CA GLU A 49 2.56 -12.24 2.71
C GLU A 49 2.44 -12.78 1.29
N ALA A 50 2.25 -11.86 0.33
CA ALA A 50 2.15 -12.29 -1.05
C ALA A 50 3.43 -12.97 -1.52
N SER A 51 4.57 -12.51 -1.02
CA SER A 51 5.84 -13.11 -1.42
C SER A 51 5.95 -14.55 -0.96
N VAL A 52 5.33 -14.89 0.16
CA VAL A 52 5.33 -16.26 0.63
C VAL A 52 4.61 -17.17 -0.38
N PHE A 53 3.47 -16.69 -0.88
CA PHE A 53 2.72 -17.47 -1.87
C PHE A 53 3.52 -17.65 -3.15
N ALA A 54 4.18 -16.59 -3.60
CA ALA A 54 4.98 -16.68 -4.81
C ALA A 54 6.11 -17.67 -4.65
N LYS A 55 6.77 -17.65 -3.49
CA LYS A 55 7.87 -18.55 -3.24
C LYS A 55 7.42 -20.01 -3.19
N HIS A 56 6.25 -20.25 -2.60
CA HIS A 56 5.73 -21.60 -2.54
C HIS A 56 5.43 -22.13 -3.93
N ALA A 57 5.12 -21.26 -4.87
CA ALA A 57 4.87 -21.69 -6.24
C ALA A 57 6.13 -21.64 -7.09
N ASN A 58 7.28 -21.41 -6.46
CA ASN A 58 8.55 -21.36 -7.18
C ASN A 58 8.58 -20.25 -8.21
N ARG A 59 7.91 -19.15 -7.94
CA ARG A 59 7.94 -18.03 -8.86
C ARG A 59 8.78 -16.93 -8.29
N LYS A 60 9.34 -16.13 -9.17
CA LYS A 60 10.13 -14.96 -8.78
C LYS A 60 9.36 -13.68 -8.98
N THR A 61 8.13 -13.76 -9.40
CA THR A 61 7.29 -12.60 -9.61
C THR A 61 6.05 -12.73 -8.74
N ILE A 62 5.71 -11.67 -8.03
CA ILE A 62 4.47 -11.63 -7.26
C ILE A 62 3.36 -11.25 -8.21
N THR A 63 2.32 -12.06 -8.27
CA THR A 63 1.22 -11.83 -9.19
C THR A 63 0.03 -11.23 -8.46
N GLY A 64 -0.96 -10.79 -9.24
CA GLY A 64 -2.19 -10.29 -8.66
C GLY A 64 -2.88 -11.33 -7.79
N ALA A 65 -2.80 -12.59 -8.19
CA ALA A 65 -3.40 -13.65 -7.39
C ALA A 65 -2.76 -13.75 -6.01
N ASP A 66 -1.43 -13.58 -5.95
CA ASP A 66 -0.74 -13.61 -4.66
C ASP A 66 -1.22 -12.48 -3.75
N ILE A 67 -1.39 -11.30 -4.32
CA ILE A 67 -1.86 -10.16 -3.56
C ILE A 67 -3.29 -10.39 -3.08
N ARG A 68 -4.14 -10.93 -3.95
CA ARG A 68 -5.52 -11.19 -3.57
C ARG A 68 -5.61 -12.19 -2.42
N LEU A 69 -4.77 -13.21 -2.46
CA LEU A 69 -4.75 -14.18 -1.37
C LEU A 69 -4.30 -13.55 -0.07
N ALA A 70 -3.30 -12.68 -0.14
CA ALA A 70 -2.80 -12.03 1.05
C ALA A 70 -3.88 -11.11 1.66
N ILE A 71 -4.63 -10.43 0.83
CA ILE A 71 -5.66 -9.53 1.32
C ILE A 71 -6.83 -10.28 1.94
N LYS A 72 -7.16 -11.43 1.37
CA LYS A 72 -8.31 -12.15 1.85
C LYS A 72 -8.17 -12.76 3.20
N LYS A 73 -7.02 -12.92 3.71
CA LYS A 73 -6.88 -13.56 4.99
C LYS A 73 -7.54 -12.81 6.14
#